data_fb6f0970f94417d9cf3a32c1df619a75
#
_entry.id   fb6f0970f94417d9cf3a32c1df619a75
#
_cell.length_a   1.000
_cell.length_b   1.000
_cell.length_c   1.000
_cell.angle_alpha   90.00
_cell.angle_beta   90.00
_cell.angle_gamma   90.00
#
_symmetry.space_group_name_H-M   'P 1'
#
loop_
_entity.id
_entity.type
_entity.pdbx_description
1 polymer ?
#
loop_
_entity_poly.entity_id
_entity_poly.type
_entity_poly.pdbx_seq_one_letter_code
_entity_poly.pdbx_strand_id
1 'polypeptide(L)'
;MKRVGLIGWRGMVGSVLMQRMLEERDFDLIEPVFFTTSNVGGQGPEVGKDIAPLKDAYSIDELKTLDVILTCQGGDYTSEVFPKLREAGWQGYWIDAASSLRMEDDAVIVLDPVNRKVIDQALDAGTRNYIGGNCTVSLMLMALGGLFDAGLVEWMSAMTYQAASGAGAQNMRELLKQMGAAHASVADDLANPASAILDIDRKVAETLRSEAFPTEHFGFGAPLGGSLIPWIDKELPNGQSREEWKAQAETNKILARFKNPIPVDGICVRVGAMRCHSQALTIKLNKDVPLTDIEGLISQHNPWVKLVPNHREVSVRELTPAAVTGTLSVPVGRLRKLNMGSQYLGAFTVGDQLLWGAAEPLRRMLRILLER
;
A
#
# COMPACT_ATOMS: atom_id res chain seq x y z
N MET A 1 -9.41 -8.03 -28.23
CA MET A 1 -8.77 -7.92 -26.91
C MET A 1 -7.80 -6.76 -26.93
N LYS A 2 -7.66 -6.03 -25.79
CA LYS A 2 -6.63 -4.98 -25.68
C LYS A 2 -5.26 -5.63 -25.51
N ARG A 3 -4.24 -5.05 -26.15
CA ARG A 3 -2.83 -5.44 -25.94
C ARG A 3 -2.30 -4.74 -24.68
N VAL A 4 -1.93 -5.52 -23.67
CA VAL A 4 -1.53 -5.02 -22.37
C VAL A 4 -0.08 -5.36 -22.08
N GLY A 5 0.77 -4.34 -21.96
CA GLY A 5 2.16 -4.48 -21.54
C GLY A 5 2.30 -4.61 -20.03
N LEU A 6 3.00 -5.64 -19.57
CA LEU A 6 3.25 -5.91 -18.16
C LEU A 6 4.74 -5.73 -17.85
N ILE A 7 5.07 -4.72 -17.03
CA ILE A 7 6.44 -4.31 -16.73
C ILE A 7 6.67 -4.38 -15.22
N GLY A 8 7.83 -4.90 -14.78
CA GLY A 8 8.13 -5.09 -13.37
C GLY A 8 7.35 -6.22 -12.69
N TRP A 9 6.77 -7.10 -13.47
CA TRP A 9 5.91 -8.22 -13.02
C TRP A 9 6.62 -9.24 -12.12
N ARG A 10 7.97 -9.31 -12.13
CA ARG A 10 8.78 -10.18 -11.25
C ARG A 10 9.12 -9.53 -9.90
N GLY A 11 8.91 -8.23 -9.75
CA GLY A 11 9.12 -7.53 -8.49
C GLY A 11 8.07 -7.92 -7.43
N MET A 12 8.24 -7.45 -6.21
CA MET A 12 7.33 -7.81 -5.09
C MET A 12 5.87 -7.43 -5.38
N VAL A 13 5.61 -6.20 -5.78
CA VAL A 13 4.25 -5.75 -6.16
C VAL A 13 3.78 -6.46 -7.43
N GLY A 14 4.65 -6.56 -8.43
CA GLY A 14 4.35 -7.23 -9.69
C GLY A 14 3.98 -8.70 -9.52
N SER A 15 4.67 -9.44 -8.64
CA SER A 15 4.36 -10.85 -8.35
C SER A 15 2.98 -11.00 -7.70
N VAL A 16 2.60 -10.10 -6.79
CA VAL A 16 1.26 -10.10 -6.19
C VAL A 16 0.20 -9.73 -7.23
N LEU A 17 0.48 -8.76 -8.10
CA LEU A 17 -0.40 -8.41 -9.22
C LEU A 17 -0.62 -9.61 -10.16
N MET A 18 0.45 -10.30 -10.56
CA MET A 18 0.37 -11.50 -11.41
C MET A 18 -0.49 -12.59 -10.77
N GLN A 19 -0.26 -12.87 -9.48
CA GLN A 19 -1.06 -13.84 -8.72
C GLN A 19 -2.55 -13.45 -8.74
N ARG A 20 -2.87 -12.20 -8.43
CA ARG A 20 -4.26 -11.71 -8.42
C ARG A 20 -4.90 -11.76 -9.80
N MET A 21 -4.16 -11.40 -10.86
CA MET A 21 -4.65 -11.49 -12.24
C MET A 21 -4.94 -12.93 -12.68
N LEU A 22 -4.16 -13.91 -12.20
CA LEU A 22 -4.42 -15.35 -12.42
C LEU A 22 -5.67 -15.81 -11.67
N GLU A 23 -5.78 -15.50 -10.37
CA GLU A 23 -6.94 -15.86 -9.54
C GLU A 23 -8.25 -15.33 -10.09
N GLU A 24 -8.23 -14.10 -10.60
CA GLU A 24 -9.41 -13.39 -11.14
C GLU A 24 -9.59 -13.60 -12.66
N ARG A 25 -8.73 -14.40 -13.27
CA ARG A 25 -8.78 -14.76 -14.70
C ARG A 25 -8.69 -13.55 -15.64
N ASP A 26 -7.95 -12.50 -15.26
CA ASP A 26 -7.82 -11.30 -16.07
C ASP A 26 -7.07 -11.56 -17.39
N PHE A 27 -6.16 -12.54 -17.40
CA PHE A 27 -5.43 -12.93 -18.60
C PHE A 27 -6.34 -13.47 -19.71
N ASP A 28 -7.52 -14.02 -19.38
CA ASP A 28 -8.48 -14.48 -20.39
C ASP A 28 -9.01 -13.31 -21.26
N LEU A 29 -8.97 -12.08 -20.75
CA LEU A 29 -9.60 -10.90 -21.33
C LEU A 29 -8.64 -10.00 -22.12
N ILE A 30 -7.34 -10.27 -22.08
CA ILE A 30 -6.29 -9.43 -22.66
C ILE A 30 -5.37 -10.22 -23.57
N GLU A 31 -4.64 -9.51 -24.43
CA GLU A 31 -3.42 -9.99 -25.10
C GLU A 31 -2.21 -9.50 -24.27
N PRO A 32 -1.63 -10.32 -23.40
CA PRO A 32 -0.55 -9.88 -22.53
C PRO A 32 0.79 -9.87 -23.28
N VAL A 33 1.56 -8.80 -23.06
CA VAL A 33 2.93 -8.66 -23.58
C VAL A 33 3.85 -8.37 -22.38
N PHE A 34 4.83 -9.23 -22.16
CA PHE A 34 5.73 -9.11 -21.02
C PHE A 34 7.04 -8.44 -21.38
N PHE A 35 7.44 -7.49 -20.54
CA PHE A 35 8.65 -6.71 -20.68
C PHE A 35 9.63 -6.97 -19.55
N THR A 36 10.90 -6.75 -19.82
CA THR A 36 11.99 -6.93 -18.87
C THR A 36 13.08 -5.89 -19.05
N THR A 37 13.76 -5.55 -17.97
CA THR A 37 14.93 -4.65 -17.98
C THR A 37 16.27 -5.41 -18.01
N SER A 38 16.25 -6.75 -17.93
CA SER A 38 17.50 -7.53 -17.72
C SER A 38 17.60 -8.84 -18.48
N ASN A 39 16.52 -9.34 -19.09
CA ASN A 39 16.48 -10.66 -19.76
C ASN A 39 15.65 -10.63 -21.04
N VAL A 40 16.01 -9.73 -21.95
CA VAL A 40 15.33 -9.60 -23.25
C VAL A 40 15.48 -10.89 -24.07
N GLY A 41 14.40 -11.35 -24.71
CA GLY A 41 14.36 -12.61 -25.45
C GLY A 41 14.16 -13.86 -24.56
N GLY A 42 14.16 -13.70 -23.23
CA GLY A 42 13.90 -14.80 -22.29
C GLY A 42 12.44 -15.30 -22.35
N GLN A 43 12.17 -16.42 -21.69
CA GLN A 43 10.85 -17.01 -21.60
C GLN A 43 9.92 -16.14 -20.74
N GLY A 44 8.69 -15.93 -21.20
CA GLY A 44 7.62 -15.28 -20.46
C GLY A 44 7.05 -16.16 -19.34
N PRO A 45 6.22 -15.58 -18.44
CA PRO A 45 5.57 -16.34 -17.38
C PRO A 45 4.45 -17.24 -17.91
N GLU A 46 4.13 -18.28 -17.17
CA GLU A 46 2.97 -19.13 -17.44
C GLU A 46 1.68 -18.45 -16.94
N VAL A 47 0.81 -18.08 -17.87
CA VAL A 47 -0.48 -17.41 -17.58
C VAL A 47 -1.67 -18.06 -18.28
N GLY A 48 -1.52 -19.33 -18.64
CA GLY A 48 -2.57 -20.10 -19.35
C GLY A 48 -2.71 -19.76 -20.83
N LYS A 49 -1.73 -19.03 -21.40
CA LYS A 49 -1.64 -18.65 -22.83
C LYS A 49 -0.21 -18.79 -23.31
N ASP A 50 -0.05 -18.97 -24.62
CA ASP A 50 1.27 -18.89 -25.25
C ASP A 50 1.77 -17.44 -25.18
N ILE A 51 2.92 -17.24 -24.56
CA ILE A 51 3.53 -15.95 -24.36
C ILE A 51 4.79 -15.83 -25.26
N ALA A 52 4.83 -14.77 -26.04
CA ALA A 52 6.02 -14.42 -26.83
C ALA A 52 7.23 -14.16 -25.90
N PRO A 53 8.48 -14.31 -26.41
CA PRO A 53 9.68 -13.96 -25.66
C PRO A 53 9.62 -12.54 -25.06
N LEU A 54 10.24 -12.36 -23.88
CA LEU A 54 10.26 -11.09 -23.16
C LEU A 54 10.84 -9.98 -24.01
N LYS A 55 10.16 -8.82 -24.05
CA LYS A 55 10.58 -7.64 -24.77
C LYS A 55 11.37 -6.68 -23.88
N ASP A 56 12.12 -5.80 -24.53
CA ASP A 56 12.88 -4.74 -23.84
C ASP A 56 11.92 -3.66 -23.30
N ALA A 57 11.96 -3.47 -21.98
CA ALA A 57 11.13 -2.47 -21.29
C ALA A 57 11.49 -1.01 -21.64
N TYR A 58 12.63 -0.77 -22.27
CA TYR A 58 13.05 0.57 -22.73
C TYR A 58 12.78 0.81 -24.21
N SER A 59 12.30 -0.18 -24.96
CA SER A 59 11.98 -0.04 -26.39
C SER A 59 10.69 0.76 -26.60
N ILE A 60 10.81 2.05 -26.88
CA ILE A 60 9.67 2.92 -27.15
C ILE A 60 8.85 2.41 -28.34
N ASP A 61 9.49 1.87 -29.38
CA ASP A 61 8.81 1.31 -30.55
C ASP A 61 7.92 0.12 -30.23
N GLU A 62 8.34 -0.73 -29.31
CA GLU A 62 7.52 -1.85 -28.83
C GLU A 62 6.39 -1.36 -27.90
N LEU A 63 6.72 -0.47 -26.96
CA LEU A 63 5.77 0.06 -25.99
C LEU A 63 4.62 0.83 -26.64
N LYS A 64 4.89 1.62 -27.67
CA LYS A 64 3.85 2.41 -28.35
C LYS A 64 2.82 1.58 -29.12
N THR A 65 3.06 0.27 -29.31
CA THR A 65 2.09 -0.65 -29.93
C THR A 65 0.99 -1.13 -28.99
N LEU A 66 1.06 -0.77 -27.71
CA LEU A 66 0.18 -1.27 -26.65
C LEU A 66 -1.02 -0.34 -26.44
N ASP A 67 -2.17 -0.92 -26.12
CA ASP A 67 -3.36 -0.18 -25.70
C ASP A 67 -3.26 0.28 -24.24
N VAL A 68 -2.65 -0.57 -23.39
CA VAL A 68 -2.47 -0.34 -21.96
C VAL A 68 -1.07 -0.76 -21.56
N ILE A 69 -0.41 0.05 -20.75
CA ILE A 69 0.82 -0.32 -20.04
C ILE A 69 0.49 -0.37 -18.54
N LEU A 70 0.78 -1.51 -17.91
CA LEU A 70 0.68 -1.70 -16.48
C LEU A 70 2.08 -1.96 -15.92
N THR A 71 2.58 -1.02 -15.12
CA THR A 71 3.95 -1.06 -14.61
C THR A 71 4.03 -1.12 -13.09
N CYS A 72 4.90 -2.01 -12.60
CA CYS A 72 5.35 -2.12 -11.21
C CYS A 72 6.90 -1.99 -11.12
N GLN A 73 7.53 -1.36 -12.14
CA GLN A 73 8.99 -1.27 -12.24
C GLN A 73 9.60 -0.21 -11.33
N GLY A 74 8.80 0.77 -10.88
CA GLY A 74 9.24 1.82 -9.96
C GLY A 74 9.41 3.19 -10.61
N GLY A 75 9.65 4.21 -9.76
CA GLY A 75 9.63 5.62 -10.15
C GLY A 75 10.71 6.04 -11.15
N ASP A 76 11.90 5.47 -11.05
CA ASP A 76 13.00 5.79 -11.98
C ASP A 76 12.63 5.37 -13.41
N TYR A 77 12.06 4.17 -13.57
CA TYR A 77 11.55 3.70 -14.86
C TYR A 77 10.46 4.64 -15.41
N THR A 78 9.50 5.00 -14.58
CA THR A 78 8.42 5.90 -14.98
C THR A 78 8.96 7.27 -15.41
N SER A 79 9.86 7.85 -14.63
CA SER A 79 10.47 9.15 -14.93
C SER A 79 11.29 9.16 -16.22
N GLU A 80 11.86 8.02 -16.58
CA GLU A 80 12.64 7.88 -17.83
C GLU A 80 11.78 7.58 -19.04
N VAL A 81 10.87 6.61 -18.94
CA VAL A 81 10.17 6.03 -20.10
C VAL A 81 8.88 6.76 -20.44
N PHE A 82 8.08 7.16 -19.43
CA PHE A 82 6.77 7.77 -19.66
C PHE A 82 6.83 9.04 -20.51
N PRO A 83 7.72 10.03 -20.26
CA PRO A 83 7.80 11.23 -21.10
C PRO A 83 8.16 10.88 -22.57
N LYS A 84 9.17 10.04 -22.76
CA LYS A 84 9.61 9.63 -24.12
C LYS A 84 8.48 8.96 -24.91
N LEU A 85 7.67 8.14 -24.20
CA LEU A 85 6.55 7.44 -24.82
C LEU A 85 5.43 8.40 -25.23
N ARG A 86 5.11 9.40 -24.39
CA ARG A 86 4.15 10.47 -24.74
C ARG A 86 4.65 11.37 -25.87
N GLU A 87 5.93 11.73 -25.86
CA GLU A 87 6.59 12.48 -26.96
C GLU A 87 6.56 11.71 -28.29
N ALA A 88 6.68 10.38 -28.23
CA ALA A 88 6.53 9.51 -29.42
C ALA A 88 5.08 9.37 -29.91
N GLY A 89 4.12 10.11 -29.30
CA GLY A 89 2.72 10.19 -29.71
C GLY A 89 1.82 9.05 -29.21
N TRP A 90 2.28 8.23 -28.25
CA TRP A 90 1.44 7.16 -27.70
C TRP A 90 0.24 7.70 -26.92
N GLN A 91 -0.96 7.18 -27.23
CA GLN A 91 -2.25 7.60 -26.65
C GLN A 91 -2.90 6.51 -25.78
N GLY A 92 -2.21 5.42 -25.49
CA GLY A 92 -2.71 4.36 -24.65
C GLY A 92 -2.81 4.74 -23.16
N TYR A 93 -3.33 3.84 -22.37
CA TYR A 93 -3.50 4.01 -20.93
C TYR A 93 -2.26 3.59 -20.16
N TRP A 94 -1.80 4.44 -19.24
CA TRP A 94 -0.71 4.18 -18.32
C TRP A 94 -1.28 3.88 -16.93
N ILE A 95 -1.03 2.66 -16.43
CA ILE A 95 -1.40 2.22 -15.08
C ILE A 95 -0.09 1.95 -14.32
N ASP A 96 0.14 2.61 -13.19
CA ASP A 96 1.43 2.61 -12.52
C ASP A 96 1.33 2.44 -11.00
N ALA A 97 2.15 1.56 -10.43
CA ALA A 97 2.33 1.43 -8.99
C ALA A 97 3.16 2.57 -8.37
N ALA A 98 4.06 3.18 -9.16
CA ALA A 98 4.99 4.21 -8.69
C ALA A 98 4.29 5.53 -8.37
N SER A 99 4.89 6.30 -7.45
CA SER A 99 4.33 7.58 -7.01
C SER A 99 4.65 8.78 -7.89
N SER A 100 5.49 8.59 -8.93
CA SER A 100 6.05 9.69 -9.73
C SER A 100 4.99 10.61 -10.34
N LEU A 101 3.88 10.04 -10.81
CA LEU A 101 2.80 10.79 -11.46
C LEU A 101 1.58 11.05 -10.57
N ARG A 102 1.61 10.64 -9.30
CA ARG A 102 0.40 10.72 -8.43
C ARG A 102 -0.18 12.12 -8.31
N MET A 103 0.67 13.13 -8.27
CA MET A 103 0.23 14.51 -8.01
C MET A 103 0.11 15.33 -9.29
N GLU A 104 0.39 14.75 -10.47
CA GLU A 104 0.19 15.43 -11.75
C GLU A 104 -1.30 15.68 -12.03
N ASP A 105 -1.63 16.84 -12.60
CA ASP A 105 -3.02 17.25 -12.83
C ASP A 105 -3.76 16.36 -13.82
N ASP A 106 -3.05 15.72 -14.75
CA ASP A 106 -3.54 14.80 -15.76
C ASP A 106 -3.55 13.33 -15.31
N ALA A 107 -3.31 13.08 -14.02
CA ALA A 107 -3.31 11.74 -13.45
C ALA A 107 -4.37 11.57 -12.36
N VAL A 108 -4.96 10.38 -12.32
CA VAL A 108 -5.93 9.95 -11.28
C VAL A 108 -5.31 8.91 -10.39
N ILE A 109 -5.43 9.09 -9.07
CA ILE A 109 -5.09 8.05 -8.10
C ILE A 109 -6.27 7.07 -8.02
N VAL A 110 -6.00 5.79 -8.26
CA VAL A 110 -7.04 4.77 -8.37
C VAL A 110 -7.28 4.07 -7.04
N LEU A 111 -8.52 4.12 -6.59
CA LEU A 111 -9.04 3.31 -5.49
C LEU A 111 -10.56 3.13 -5.71
N ASP A 112 -10.95 2.35 -6.72
CA ASP A 112 -12.32 2.31 -7.25
C ASP A 112 -13.43 2.01 -6.22
N PRO A 113 -13.22 1.23 -5.13
CA PRO A 113 -14.25 1.11 -4.11
C PRO A 113 -14.57 2.43 -3.38
N VAL A 114 -13.65 3.40 -3.47
CA VAL A 114 -13.77 4.73 -2.82
C VAL A 114 -14.09 5.82 -3.84
N ASN A 115 -13.42 5.82 -5.01
CA ASN A 115 -13.48 6.94 -5.94
C ASN A 115 -13.91 6.57 -7.37
N ARG A 116 -14.74 5.54 -7.53
CA ARG A 116 -15.23 5.09 -8.85
C ARG A 116 -15.78 6.24 -9.70
N LYS A 117 -16.54 7.15 -9.13
CA LYS A 117 -17.10 8.31 -9.85
C LYS A 117 -16.02 9.24 -10.40
N VAL A 118 -14.93 9.45 -9.64
CA VAL A 118 -13.78 10.27 -10.10
C VAL A 118 -13.08 9.59 -11.27
N ILE A 119 -12.89 8.28 -11.19
CA ILE A 119 -12.29 7.48 -12.27
C ILE A 119 -13.16 7.56 -13.53
N ASP A 120 -14.47 7.35 -13.41
CA ASP A 120 -15.38 7.38 -14.56
C ASP A 120 -15.41 8.77 -15.23
N GLN A 121 -15.50 9.84 -14.44
CA GLN A 121 -15.44 11.22 -14.96
C GLN A 121 -14.11 11.52 -15.69
N ALA A 122 -13.00 11.04 -15.15
CA ALA A 122 -11.69 11.21 -15.77
C ALA A 122 -11.56 10.44 -17.09
N LEU A 123 -12.10 9.22 -17.14
CA LEU A 123 -12.17 8.43 -18.39
C LEU A 123 -13.00 9.13 -19.46
N ASP A 124 -14.15 9.68 -19.09
CA ASP A 124 -15.03 10.43 -19.98
C ASP A 124 -14.36 11.75 -20.47
N ALA A 125 -13.53 12.36 -19.63
CA ALA A 125 -12.71 13.53 -19.98
C ALA A 125 -11.47 13.18 -20.82
N GLY A 126 -11.18 11.90 -21.07
CA GLY A 126 -10.05 11.47 -21.88
C GLY A 126 -8.72 11.30 -21.12
N THR A 127 -8.72 11.31 -19.80
CA THR A 127 -7.53 11.03 -18.98
C THR A 127 -6.96 9.65 -19.29
N ARG A 128 -5.63 9.55 -19.34
CA ARG A 128 -4.90 8.34 -19.72
C ARG A 128 -3.96 7.81 -18.65
N ASN A 129 -3.77 8.53 -17.54
CA ASN A 129 -2.79 8.23 -16.51
C ASN A 129 -3.51 7.85 -15.20
N TYR A 130 -3.37 6.57 -14.77
CA TYR A 130 -4.04 6.00 -13.62
C TYR A 130 -3.01 5.39 -12.67
N ILE A 131 -2.89 5.96 -11.48
CA ILE A 131 -1.76 5.71 -10.59
C ILE A 131 -2.26 5.07 -9.29
N GLY A 132 -1.60 4.02 -8.83
CA GLY A 132 -1.87 3.43 -7.52
C GLY A 132 -1.59 4.43 -6.40
N GLY A 133 -2.44 4.48 -5.36
CA GLY A 133 -2.29 5.37 -4.21
C GLY A 133 -1.18 4.94 -3.25
N ASN A 134 -0.87 5.80 -2.30
CA ASN A 134 -0.05 5.45 -1.15
C ASN A 134 -0.72 4.32 -0.36
N CYS A 135 0.07 3.37 0.13
CA CYS A 135 -0.45 2.16 0.75
C CYS A 135 -1.26 2.43 2.03
N THR A 136 -0.80 3.35 2.90
CA THR A 136 -1.52 3.70 4.12
C THR A 136 -2.78 4.50 3.82
N VAL A 137 -2.72 5.44 2.88
CA VAL A 137 -3.89 6.22 2.43
C VAL A 137 -4.96 5.32 1.83
N SER A 138 -4.57 4.40 0.95
CA SER A 138 -5.50 3.45 0.34
C SER A 138 -6.20 2.59 1.39
N LEU A 139 -5.45 2.01 2.33
CA LEU A 139 -6.01 1.17 3.40
C LEU A 139 -6.91 1.97 4.35
N MET A 140 -6.55 3.20 4.69
CA MET A 140 -7.35 4.10 5.50
C MET A 140 -8.69 4.44 4.84
N LEU A 141 -8.65 4.80 3.57
CA LEU A 141 -9.85 5.13 2.80
C LEU A 141 -10.74 3.90 2.55
N MET A 142 -10.14 2.73 2.31
CA MET A 142 -10.90 1.47 2.26
C MET A 142 -11.63 1.20 3.58
N ALA A 143 -10.97 1.46 4.71
CA ALA A 143 -11.52 1.24 6.05
C ALA A 143 -12.63 2.24 6.42
N LEU A 144 -12.46 3.51 6.08
CA LEU A 144 -13.31 4.61 6.57
C LEU A 144 -14.12 5.31 5.47
N GLY A 145 -14.11 4.79 4.25
CA GLY A 145 -14.75 5.43 3.09
C GLY A 145 -16.18 5.87 3.34
N GLY A 146 -16.98 5.08 4.08
CA GLY A 146 -18.35 5.44 4.42
C GLY A 146 -18.48 6.72 5.25
N LEU A 147 -17.49 7.05 6.10
CA LEU A 147 -17.49 8.31 6.85
C LEU A 147 -17.15 9.51 5.96
N PHE A 148 -16.23 9.31 5.00
CA PHE A 148 -15.87 10.34 4.01
C PHE A 148 -17.03 10.60 3.04
N ASP A 149 -17.68 9.57 2.54
CA ASP A 149 -18.85 9.68 1.64
C ASP A 149 -20.04 10.37 2.32
N ALA A 150 -20.26 10.10 3.61
CA ALA A 150 -21.28 10.76 4.42
C ALA A 150 -20.89 12.21 4.79
N GLY A 151 -19.70 12.68 4.43
CA GLY A 151 -19.20 14.03 4.72
C GLY A 151 -19.04 14.31 6.22
N LEU A 152 -18.77 13.29 7.02
CA LEU A 152 -18.73 13.41 8.49
C LEU A 152 -17.34 13.77 9.03
N VAL A 153 -16.27 13.54 8.27
CA VAL A 153 -14.89 13.77 8.73
C VAL A 153 -14.55 15.25 8.61
N GLU A 154 -14.31 15.90 9.75
CA GLU A 154 -13.81 17.28 9.82
C GLU A 154 -12.28 17.31 9.66
N TRP A 155 -11.57 16.49 10.43
CA TRP A 155 -10.14 16.21 10.32
C TRP A 155 -9.81 14.85 10.93
N MET A 156 -8.61 14.36 10.67
CA MET A 156 -8.16 13.09 11.21
C MET A 156 -6.65 13.09 11.51
N SER A 157 -6.29 12.45 12.61
CA SER A 157 -4.91 12.05 12.89
C SER A 157 -4.74 10.55 12.66
N ALA A 158 -3.77 10.19 11.80
CA ALA A 158 -3.45 8.83 11.41
C ALA A 158 -2.04 8.44 11.87
N MET A 159 -1.94 7.72 12.97
CA MET A 159 -0.67 7.13 13.42
C MET A 159 -0.50 5.78 12.72
N THR A 160 0.51 5.64 11.87
CA THR A 160 0.69 4.44 11.06
C THR A 160 1.80 3.54 11.61
N TYR A 161 1.56 2.24 11.61
CA TYR A 161 2.51 1.19 11.96
C TYR A 161 2.79 0.38 10.70
N GLN A 162 3.85 0.75 9.98
CA GLN A 162 4.10 0.26 8.63
C GLN A 162 5.06 -0.93 8.62
N ALA A 163 4.67 -1.96 7.91
CA ALA A 163 5.45 -3.17 7.71
C ALA A 163 6.70 -2.94 6.83
N ALA A 164 7.70 -3.81 6.97
CA ALA A 164 8.94 -3.80 6.21
C ALA A 164 8.72 -3.87 4.68
N SER A 165 7.67 -4.56 4.22
CA SER A 165 7.34 -4.67 2.80
C SER A 165 7.10 -3.32 2.12
N GLY A 166 6.63 -2.30 2.85
CA GLY A 166 6.48 -0.94 2.33
C GLY A 166 7.80 -0.28 1.93
N ALA A 167 8.93 -0.75 2.48
CA ALA A 167 10.27 -0.31 2.10
C ALA A 167 10.93 -1.20 1.02
N GLY A 168 10.35 -2.35 0.70
CA GLY A 168 10.81 -3.25 -0.34
C GLY A 168 11.28 -4.62 0.14
N ALA A 169 11.55 -5.51 -0.81
CA ALA A 169 11.88 -6.91 -0.54
C ALA A 169 13.20 -7.08 0.25
N GLN A 170 14.19 -6.23 0.01
CA GLN A 170 15.46 -6.27 0.75
C GLN A 170 15.27 -5.95 2.23
N ASN A 171 14.40 -4.98 2.55
CA ASN A 171 14.06 -4.61 3.90
C ASN A 171 13.29 -5.72 4.64
N MET A 172 12.45 -6.48 3.94
CA MET A 172 11.84 -7.69 4.52
C MET A 172 12.89 -8.75 4.87
N ARG A 173 13.90 -8.94 4.01
CA ARG A 173 15.02 -9.86 4.28
C ARG A 173 15.87 -9.39 5.47
N GLU A 174 16.13 -8.09 5.56
CA GLU A 174 16.85 -7.50 6.70
C GLU A 174 16.10 -7.73 8.01
N LEU A 175 14.80 -7.46 8.05
CA LEU A 175 13.98 -7.73 9.25
C LEU A 175 14.09 -9.20 9.71
N LEU A 176 14.02 -10.15 8.78
CA LEU A 176 14.17 -11.58 9.13
C LEU A 176 15.58 -11.91 9.65
N LYS A 177 16.63 -11.33 9.07
CA LYS A 177 17.99 -11.48 9.58
C LYS A 177 18.15 -10.88 10.97
N GLN A 178 17.58 -9.71 11.21
CA GLN A 178 17.58 -9.04 12.52
C GLN A 178 16.87 -9.89 13.59
N MET A 179 15.69 -10.44 13.28
CA MET A 179 14.96 -11.36 14.17
C MET A 179 15.80 -12.61 14.49
N GLY A 180 16.44 -13.18 13.47
CA GLY A 180 17.34 -14.33 13.62
C GLY A 180 18.57 -14.03 14.48
N ALA A 181 19.22 -12.89 14.28
CA ALA A 181 20.38 -12.47 15.06
C ALA A 181 20.02 -12.20 16.53
N ALA A 182 18.90 -11.52 16.80
CA ALA A 182 18.40 -11.28 18.14
C ALA A 182 18.10 -12.61 18.86
N HIS A 183 17.42 -13.55 18.19
CA HIS A 183 17.14 -14.87 18.77
C HIS A 183 18.43 -15.65 19.03
N ALA A 184 19.36 -15.69 18.06
CA ALA A 184 20.61 -16.44 18.20
C ALA A 184 21.48 -15.96 19.36
N SER A 185 21.44 -14.68 19.71
CA SER A 185 22.22 -14.11 20.79
C SER A 185 21.83 -14.60 22.19
N VAL A 186 20.63 -15.20 22.33
CA VAL A 186 20.05 -15.65 23.62
C VAL A 186 19.45 -17.05 23.56
N ALA A 187 19.73 -17.81 22.50
CA ALA A 187 19.12 -19.13 22.29
C ALA A 187 19.41 -20.10 23.46
N ASP A 188 20.64 -20.14 23.95
CA ASP A 188 21.03 -20.98 25.08
C ASP A 188 20.39 -20.53 26.40
N ASP A 189 20.26 -19.22 26.62
CA ASP A 189 19.58 -18.68 27.77
C ASP A 189 18.07 -19.02 27.77
N LEU A 190 17.43 -18.95 26.61
CA LEU A 190 16.03 -19.32 26.44
C LEU A 190 15.79 -20.83 26.67
N ALA A 191 16.78 -21.67 26.36
CA ALA A 191 16.72 -23.11 26.61
C ALA A 191 16.93 -23.46 28.08
N ASN A 192 17.48 -22.56 28.88
CA ASN A 192 17.74 -22.78 30.32
C ASN A 192 16.67 -22.08 31.17
N PRO A 193 15.77 -22.83 31.85
CA PRO A 193 14.72 -22.25 32.69
C PRO A 193 15.23 -21.42 33.89
N ALA A 194 16.51 -21.56 34.24
CA ALA A 194 17.13 -20.81 35.32
C ALA A 194 17.69 -19.44 34.90
N SER A 195 17.72 -19.14 33.59
CA SER A 195 18.19 -17.86 33.09
C SER A 195 17.23 -16.73 33.48
N ALA A 196 17.79 -15.64 34.02
CA ALA A 196 17.01 -14.49 34.40
C ALA A 196 16.58 -13.67 33.17
N ILE A 197 15.32 -13.28 33.09
CA ILE A 197 14.79 -12.53 31.92
C ILE A 197 15.51 -11.20 31.67
N LEU A 198 15.97 -10.51 32.72
CA LEU A 198 16.70 -9.25 32.59
C LEU A 198 18.12 -9.44 32.03
N ASP A 199 18.73 -10.61 32.23
CA ASP A 199 20.01 -10.95 31.59
C ASP A 199 19.81 -11.21 30.09
N ILE A 200 18.73 -11.90 29.74
CA ILE A 200 18.32 -12.10 28.36
C ILE A 200 18.06 -10.75 27.68
N ASP A 201 17.26 -9.87 28.31
CA ASP A 201 16.96 -8.52 27.81
C ASP A 201 18.23 -7.70 27.56
N ARG A 202 19.18 -7.71 28.52
CA ARG A 202 20.45 -7.02 28.38
C ARG A 202 21.26 -7.53 27.17
N LYS A 203 21.36 -8.85 26.99
CA LYS A 203 22.06 -9.45 25.84
C LYS A 203 21.41 -9.07 24.50
N VAL A 204 20.09 -9.09 24.41
CA VAL A 204 19.36 -8.64 23.23
C VAL A 204 19.63 -7.16 22.97
N ALA A 205 19.56 -6.29 23.99
CA ALA A 205 19.84 -4.85 23.83
C ALA A 205 21.28 -4.57 23.40
N GLU A 206 22.26 -5.31 23.90
CA GLU A 206 23.68 -5.25 23.48
C GLU A 206 23.82 -5.68 22.02
N THR A 207 23.14 -6.77 21.62
CA THR A 207 23.11 -7.26 20.23
C THR A 207 22.53 -6.23 19.27
N LEU A 208 21.38 -5.65 19.58
CA LEU A 208 20.73 -4.64 18.76
C LEU A 208 21.57 -3.36 18.55
N ARG A 209 22.46 -3.06 19.50
CA ARG A 209 23.36 -1.89 19.47
C ARG A 209 24.73 -2.19 18.88
N SER A 210 25.03 -3.47 18.58
CA SER A 210 26.34 -3.85 18.05
C SER A 210 26.50 -3.44 16.59
N GLU A 211 27.73 -3.10 16.20
CA GLU A 211 28.09 -2.81 14.80
C GLU A 211 27.87 -4.02 13.86
N ALA A 212 27.88 -5.23 14.41
CA ALA A 212 27.63 -6.45 13.65
C ALA A 212 26.13 -6.72 13.38
N PHE A 213 25.22 -5.96 14.00
CA PHE A 213 23.79 -6.14 13.76
C PHE A 213 23.41 -5.68 12.35
N PRO A 214 22.62 -6.44 11.59
CA PRO A 214 22.40 -6.18 10.17
C PRO A 214 21.46 -4.97 9.94
N THR A 215 21.99 -3.76 9.95
CA THR A 215 21.22 -2.51 9.75
C THR A 215 21.63 -1.76 8.48
N GLU A 216 22.88 -1.91 8.00
CA GLU A 216 23.44 -1.07 6.94
C GLU A 216 23.24 -1.63 5.53
N HIS A 217 23.10 -2.94 5.39
CA HIS A 217 23.14 -3.59 4.07
C HIS A 217 21.79 -3.59 3.33
N PHE A 218 20.70 -3.22 4.01
CA PHE A 218 19.34 -3.37 3.48
C PHE A 218 18.47 -2.12 3.60
N GLY A 219 18.97 -1.00 4.12
CA GLY A 219 18.37 0.32 3.95
C GLY A 219 17.53 0.88 5.10
N PHE A 220 17.48 0.23 6.28
CA PHE A 220 16.82 0.88 7.44
C PHE A 220 17.76 1.82 8.21
N GLY A 221 19.07 1.59 8.22
CA GLY A 221 20.05 2.37 8.97
C GLY A 221 19.90 2.29 10.50
N ALA A 222 18.91 1.52 11.00
CA ALA A 222 18.63 1.33 12.43
C ALA A 222 17.97 -0.05 12.65
N PRO A 223 18.06 -0.63 13.87
CA PRO A 223 17.37 -1.88 14.20
C PRO A 223 15.85 -1.73 14.07
N LEU A 224 15.21 -2.65 13.33
CA LEU A 224 13.77 -2.77 13.23
C LEU A 224 13.26 -4.01 13.99
N GLY A 225 13.95 -5.15 13.87
CA GLY A 225 13.65 -6.35 14.61
C GLY A 225 13.86 -6.13 16.13
N GLY A 226 12.80 -6.24 16.91
CA GLY A 226 12.84 -5.93 18.35
C GLY A 226 12.81 -4.43 18.68
N SER A 227 12.56 -3.56 17.69
CA SER A 227 12.51 -2.10 17.83
C SER A 227 11.46 -1.49 16.91
N LEU A 228 11.53 -0.18 16.69
CA LEU A 228 10.76 0.56 15.71
C LEU A 228 11.59 1.73 15.17
N ILE A 229 11.18 2.26 14.00
CA ILE A 229 11.82 3.44 13.40
C ILE A 229 10.75 4.52 13.21
N PRO A 230 10.82 5.66 13.91
CA PRO A 230 9.78 6.70 13.92
C PRO A 230 9.94 7.69 12.75
N TRP A 231 10.45 7.24 11.61
CA TRP A 231 10.63 8.04 10.41
C TRP A 231 10.53 7.19 9.16
N ILE A 232 9.77 7.65 8.17
CA ILE A 232 9.65 7.00 6.86
C ILE A 232 9.73 8.05 5.75
N ASP A 233 10.58 7.82 4.74
CA ASP A 233 10.80 8.70 3.58
C ASP A 233 11.59 9.98 3.94
N LYS A 234 11.68 10.94 3.04
CA LYS A 234 12.49 12.14 3.13
C LYS A 234 11.88 13.18 4.07
N GLU A 235 12.73 13.96 4.72
CA GLU A 235 12.34 15.14 5.49
C GLU A 235 11.82 16.26 4.59
N LEU A 236 10.78 16.95 5.04
CA LEU A 236 10.21 18.13 4.41
C LEU A 236 10.47 19.38 5.26
N PRO A 237 10.48 20.61 4.65
CA PRO A 237 10.81 21.84 5.38
C PRO A 237 9.88 22.20 6.54
N ASN A 238 8.67 21.65 6.58
CA ASN A 238 7.70 21.87 7.65
C ASN A 238 7.85 20.87 8.82
N GLY A 239 8.85 20.01 8.79
CA GLY A 239 9.10 18.99 9.81
C GLY A 239 8.35 17.66 9.64
N GLN A 240 7.49 17.56 8.62
CA GLN A 240 6.90 16.26 8.25
C GLN A 240 7.91 15.41 7.49
N SER A 241 7.73 14.10 7.56
CA SER A 241 8.26 13.23 6.52
C SER A 241 7.39 13.30 5.24
N ARG A 242 7.97 12.96 4.09
CA ARG A 242 7.20 12.91 2.84
C ARG A 242 6.07 11.87 2.94
N GLU A 243 6.25 10.80 3.70
CA GLU A 243 5.21 9.78 3.92
C GLU A 243 3.99 10.38 4.67
N GLU A 244 4.22 11.20 5.68
CA GLU A 244 3.18 11.90 6.43
C GLU A 244 2.43 12.91 5.56
N TRP A 245 3.15 13.68 4.74
CA TRP A 245 2.56 14.61 3.79
C TRP A 245 1.58 13.94 2.82
N LYS A 246 1.88 12.72 2.36
CA LYS A 246 1.01 11.96 1.46
C LYS A 246 -0.38 11.73 2.05
N ALA A 247 -0.49 11.61 3.37
CA ALA A 247 -1.76 11.36 4.05
C ALA A 247 -2.82 12.39 3.67
N GLN A 248 -2.51 13.68 3.76
CA GLN A 248 -3.44 14.74 3.36
C GLN A 248 -3.52 14.91 1.84
N ALA A 249 -2.39 14.96 1.15
CA ALA A 249 -2.33 15.26 -0.27
C ALA A 249 -3.08 14.21 -1.11
N GLU A 250 -2.81 12.94 -0.89
CA GLU A 250 -3.43 11.86 -1.66
C GLU A 250 -4.87 11.59 -1.23
N THR A 251 -5.21 11.68 0.07
CA THR A 251 -6.60 11.58 0.54
C THR A 251 -7.49 12.56 -0.21
N ASN A 252 -7.09 13.83 -0.26
CA ASN A 252 -7.90 14.87 -0.89
C ASN A 252 -7.93 14.73 -2.42
N LYS A 253 -6.86 14.25 -3.04
CA LYS A 253 -6.84 13.96 -4.48
C LYS A 253 -7.75 12.78 -4.84
N ILE A 254 -7.71 11.66 -4.10
CA ILE A 254 -8.59 10.50 -4.30
C ILE A 254 -10.06 10.90 -4.17
N LEU A 255 -10.39 11.73 -3.17
CA LEU A 255 -11.75 12.18 -2.88
C LEU A 255 -12.18 13.41 -3.69
N ALA A 256 -11.35 13.93 -4.59
CA ALA A 256 -11.55 15.16 -5.37
C ALA A 256 -11.90 16.38 -4.49
N ARG A 257 -11.28 16.50 -3.30
CA ARG A 257 -11.51 17.57 -2.32
C ARG A 257 -10.55 18.75 -2.49
N PHE A 258 -10.41 19.28 -3.69
CA PHE A 258 -9.46 20.35 -4.01
C PHE A 258 -9.82 21.71 -3.39
N LYS A 259 -11.11 22.02 -3.27
CA LYS A 259 -11.58 23.33 -2.74
C LYS A 259 -11.67 23.35 -1.21
N ASN A 260 -12.04 22.24 -0.62
CA ASN A 260 -12.24 22.10 0.84
C ASN A 260 -11.51 20.83 1.30
N PRO A 261 -10.19 20.86 1.38
CA PRO A 261 -9.40 19.71 1.78
C PRO A 261 -9.70 19.33 3.23
N ILE A 262 -9.79 18.03 3.48
CA ILE A 262 -9.89 17.48 4.83
C ILE A 262 -8.46 17.41 5.38
N PRO A 263 -8.19 18.03 6.55
CA PRO A 263 -6.88 17.88 7.21
C PRO A 263 -6.67 16.41 7.66
N VAL A 264 -5.57 15.82 7.22
CA VAL A 264 -5.10 14.50 7.62
C VAL A 264 -3.62 14.58 7.92
N ASP A 265 -3.24 14.30 9.16
CA ASP A 265 -1.84 14.32 9.58
C ASP A 265 -1.57 13.20 10.59
N GLY A 266 -0.30 12.98 10.93
CA GLY A 266 0.08 11.94 11.90
C GLY A 266 1.57 11.68 11.89
N ILE A 267 1.97 10.55 12.48
CA ILE A 267 3.35 10.08 12.48
C ILE A 267 3.42 8.72 11.83
N CYS A 268 4.36 8.54 10.93
CA CYS A 268 4.60 7.29 10.23
C CYS A 268 5.74 6.52 10.86
N VAL A 269 5.43 5.34 11.41
CA VAL A 269 6.38 4.49 12.13
C VAL A 269 6.58 3.17 11.39
N ARG A 270 7.85 2.78 11.16
CA ARG A 270 8.19 1.44 10.69
C ARG A 270 8.22 0.48 11.87
N VAL A 271 7.56 -0.67 11.75
CA VAL A 271 7.49 -1.69 12.80
C VAL A 271 7.91 -3.07 12.27
N GLY A 272 8.26 -3.97 13.18
CA GLY A 272 8.71 -5.33 12.86
C GLY A 272 7.63 -6.26 12.30
N ALA A 273 6.65 -5.75 11.56
CA ALA A 273 5.71 -6.54 10.79
C ALA A 273 6.23 -6.75 9.36
N MET A 274 5.97 -7.92 8.77
CA MET A 274 6.48 -8.27 7.45
C MET A 274 5.71 -7.58 6.34
N ARG A 275 4.38 -7.62 6.33
CA ARG A 275 3.58 -7.31 5.14
C ARG A 275 2.41 -6.35 5.36
N CYS A 276 1.71 -6.39 6.48
CA CYS A 276 0.51 -5.58 6.69
C CYS A 276 0.79 -4.30 7.46
N HIS A 277 0.16 -3.22 7.02
CA HIS A 277 0.16 -1.94 7.74
C HIS A 277 -1.02 -1.87 8.69
N SER A 278 -0.78 -1.34 9.88
CA SER A 278 -1.82 -1.02 10.85
C SER A 278 -1.88 0.49 11.09
N GLN A 279 -3.05 0.99 11.51
CA GLN A 279 -3.23 2.42 11.77
C GLN A 279 -4.12 2.63 13.00
N ALA A 280 -3.67 3.47 13.91
CA ALA A 280 -4.47 4.00 15.01
C ALA A 280 -4.96 5.40 14.63
N LEU A 281 -6.27 5.57 14.60
CA LEU A 281 -6.92 6.74 14.02
C LEU A 281 -7.68 7.51 15.09
N THR A 282 -7.48 8.84 15.11
CA THR A 282 -8.31 9.78 15.85
C THR A 282 -9.05 10.64 14.84
N ILE A 283 -10.37 10.56 14.84
CA ILE A 283 -11.22 11.19 13.85
C ILE A 283 -12.11 12.24 14.54
N LYS A 284 -12.04 13.48 14.11
CA LYS A 284 -12.98 14.52 14.49
C LYS A 284 -14.13 14.52 13.50
N LEU A 285 -15.33 14.30 14.02
CA LEU A 285 -16.57 14.41 13.25
C LEU A 285 -17.11 15.84 13.33
N ASN A 286 -17.74 16.31 12.25
CA ASN A 286 -18.37 17.63 12.19
C ASN A 286 -19.68 17.73 13.02
N LYS A 287 -20.24 16.62 13.46
CA LYS A 287 -21.39 16.52 14.36
C LYS A 287 -21.31 15.26 15.21
N ASP A 288 -22.08 15.22 16.29
CA ASP A 288 -22.26 13.99 17.05
C ASP A 288 -23.16 13.01 16.28
N VAL A 289 -22.66 11.80 16.06
CA VAL A 289 -23.35 10.70 15.36
C VAL A 289 -23.33 9.48 16.27
N PRO A 290 -24.46 8.77 16.46
CA PRO A 290 -24.48 7.52 17.21
C PRO A 290 -23.46 6.50 16.70
N LEU A 291 -22.83 5.72 17.58
CA LEU A 291 -21.81 4.77 17.20
C LEU A 291 -22.34 3.69 16.26
N THR A 292 -23.59 3.25 16.47
CA THR A 292 -24.29 2.29 15.59
C THR A 292 -24.45 2.78 14.15
N ASP A 293 -24.68 4.08 13.97
CA ASP A 293 -24.81 4.66 12.64
C ASP A 293 -23.43 4.76 11.96
N ILE A 294 -22.39 5.10 12.73
CA ILE A 294 -21.00 5.08 12.27
C ILE A 294 -20.59 3.66 11.81
N GLU A 295 -20.90 2.65 12.62
CA GLU A 295 -20.64 1.24 12.30
C GLU A 295 -21.39 0.81 11.04
N GLY A 296 -22.64 1.25 10.87
CA GLY A 296 -23.43 1.03 9.68
C GLY A 296 -22.80 1.65 8.42
N LEU A 297 -22.39 2.92 8.49
CA LEU A 297 -21.74 3.62 7.39
C LEU A 297 -20.42 2.94 6.96
N ILE A 298 -19.62 2.50 7.92
CA ILE A 298 -18.37 1.81 7.66
C ILE A 298 -18.63 0.45 7.00
N SER A 299 -19.46 -0.38 7.60
CA SER A 299 -19.68 -1.77 7.18
C SER A 299 -20.37 -1.91 5.82
N GLN A 300 -21.15 -0.92 5.40
CA GLN A 300 -21.91 -0.93 4.14
C GLN A 300 -21.17 -0.29 2.96
N HIS A 301 -20.02 0.34 3.20
CA HIS A 301 -19.33 1.11 2.16
C HIS A 301 -18.74 0.24 1.05
N ASN A 302 -18.05 -0.85 1.39
CA ASN A 302 -17.49 -1.76 0.41
C ASN A 302 -17.41 -3.20 0.96
N PRO A 303 -17.35 -4.24 0.11
CA PRO A 303 -17.42 -5.65 0.54
C PRO A 303 -16.17 -6.16 1.26
N TRP A 304 -15.08 -5.41 1.26
CA TRP A 304 -13.80 -5.83 1.87
C TRP A 304 -13.60 -5.25 3.28
N VAL A 305 -14.33 -4.19 3.62
CA VAL A 305 -14.29 -3.67 5.00
C VAL A 305 -15.02 -4.65 5.93
N LYS A 306 -14.37 -4.98 7.03
CA LYS A 306 -14.90 -5.88 8.06
C LYS A 306 -14.98 -5.16 9.40
N LEU A 307 -16.18 -4.93 9.90
CA LEU A 307 -16.34 -4.38 11.24
C LEU A 307 -15.99 -5.42 12.30
N VAL A 308 -15.08 -5.08 13.19
CA VAL A 308 -14.65 -5.92 14.32
C VAL A 308 -15.22 -5.32 15.60
N PRO A 309 -16.07 -6.05 16.35
CA PRO A 309 -16.63 -5.57 17.60
C PRO A 309 -15.55 -5.13 18.61
N ASN A 310 -15.81 -4.05 19.34
CA ASN A 310 -14.85 -3.50 20.30
C ASN A 310 -14.78 -4.34 21.58
N HIS A 311 -14.42 -5.61 21.46
CA HIS A 311 -14.15 -6.56 22.53
C HIS A 311 -12.69 -7.02 22.48
N ARG A 312 -12.06 -7.20 23.65
CA ARG A 312 -10.65 -7.53 23.78
C ARG A 312 -10.27 -8.78 22.96
N GLU A 313 -10.99 -9.87 23.15
CA GLU A 313 -10.65 -11.17 22.55
C GLU A 313 -10.70 -11.13 21.01
N VAL A 314 -11.75 -10.54 20.46
CA VAL A 314 -11.92 -10.43 19.00
C VAL A 314 -10.90 -9.44 18.42
N SER A 315 -10.68 -8.31 19.08
CA SER A 315 -9.70 -7.30 18.62
C SER A 315 -8.28 -7.88 18.55
N VAL A 316 -7.85 -8.63 19.57
CA VAL A 316 -6.51 -9.24 19.61
C VAL A 316 -6.34 -10.31 18.53
N ARG A 317 -7.40 -11.03 18.19
CA ARG A 317 -7.36 -12.09 17.17
C ARG A 317 -7.45 -11.54 15.75
N GLU A 318 -8.30 -10.53 15.50
CA GLU A 318 -8.69 -10.15 14.15
C GLU A 318 -8.08 -8.83 13.65
N LEU A 319 -7.59 -7.95 14.54
CA LEU A 319 -6.97 -6.67 14.18
C LEU A 319 -5.43 -6.75 14.19
N THR A 320 -4.87 -7.78 13.60
CA THR A 320 -3.41 -7.98 13.58
C THR A 320 -2.89 -8.24 12.17
N PRO A 321 -1.63 -7.87 11.86
CA PRO A 321 -0.99 -8.22 10.60
C PRO A 321 -1.07 -9.71 10.25
N ALA A 322 -0.92 -10.60 11.26
CA ALA A 322 -0.99 -12.05 11.05
C ALA A 322 -2.39 -12.52 10.59
N ALA A 323 -3.45 -11.87 11.05
CA ALA A 323 -4.82 -12.24 10.70
C ALA A 323 -5.21 -11.90 9.26
N VAL A 324 -4.60 -10.85 8.66
CA VAL A 324 -5.04 -10.32 7.36
C VAL A 324 -4.01 -10.48 6.24
N THR A 325 -2.80 -10.92 6.54
CA THR A 325 -1.77 -11.14 5.52
C THR A 325 -2.27 -12.07 4.42
N GLY A 326 -2.17 -11.65 3.17
CA GLY A 326 -2.59 -12.40 2.00
C GLY A 326 -4.10 -12.35 1.72
N THR A 327 -4.86 -11.52 2.44
CA THR A 327 -6.31 -11.35 2.24
C THR A 327 -6.66 -9.94 1.76
N LEU A 328 -7.78 -9.82 1.05
CA LEU A 328 -8.35 -8.52 0.67
C LEU A 328 -9.15 -7.86 1.81
N SER A 329 -9.31 -8.54 2.94
CA SER A 329 -10.06 -8.00 4.08
C SER A 329 -9.36 -6.79 4.70
N VAL A 330 -10.12 -5.74 4.99
CA VAL A 330 -9.69 -4.54 5.70
C VAL A 330 -10.52 -4.40 6.98
N PRO A 331 -10.13 -5.10 8.07
CA PRO A 331 -10.86 -5.00 9.32
C PRO A 331 -10.69 -3.63 9.97
N VAL A 332 -11.78 -3.14 10.52
CA VAL A 332 -11.88 -1.91 11.31
C VAL A 332 -12.49 -2.25 12.65
N GLY A 333 -11.84 -1.88 13.73
CA GLY A 333 -12.32 -2.11 15.08
C GLY A 333 -11.81 -1.05 16.05
N ARG A 334 -11.89 -1.33 17.35
CA ARG A 334 -11.59 -0.36 18.39
C ARG A 334 -12.42 0.93 18.28
N LEU A 335 -13.55 0.86 17.56
CA LEU A 335 -14.46 1.97 17.39
C LEU A 335 -15.07 2.36 18.73
N ARG A 336 -14.85 3.59 19.15
CA ARG A 336 -15.43 4.17 20.35
C ARG A 336 -15.38 5.69 20.32
N LYS A 337 -16.30 6.33 21.02
CA LYS A 337 -16.19 7.77 21.33
C LYS A 337 -15.02 7.98 22.30
N LEU A 338 -14.20 9.00 22.04
CA LEU A 338 -13.06 9.34 22.88
C LEU A 338 -13.47 10.27 24.03
N ASN A 339 -12.68 10.31 25.10
CA ASN A 339 -12.93 11.17 26.25
C ASN A 339 -12.81 12.68 25.95
N MET A 340 -12.35 13.03 24.76
CA MET A 340 -12.27 14.42 24.28
C MET A 340 -13.61 15.00 23.87
N GLY A 341 -14.66 14.20 23.78
CA GLY A 341 -16.03 14.60 23.45
C GLY A 341 -16.72 13.68 22.45
N SER A 342 -18.05 13.84 22.32
CA SER A 342 -18.88 12.94 21.50
C SER A 342 -18.62 12.99 20.00
N GLN A 343 -17.95 14.03 19.52
CA GLN A 343 -17.54 14.18 18.12
C GLN A 343 -16.15 13.54 17.83
N TYR A 344 -15.46 13.01 18.83
CA TYR A 344 -14.15 12.39 18.65
C TYR A 344 -14.28 10.88 18.67
N LEU A 345 -13.86 10.25 17.56
CA LEU A 345 -13.91 8.82 17.35
C LEU A 345 -12.50 8.24 17.33
N GLY A 346 -12.26 7.18 18.09
CA GLY A 346 -11.09 6.33 17.93
C GLY A 346 -11.42 5.14 17.05
N ALA A 347 -10.48 4.74 16.20
CA ALA A 347 -10.57 3.54 15.38
C ALA A 347 -9.19 2.89 15.23
N PHE A 348 -9.16 1.61 14.92
CA PHE A 348 -7.96 0.89 14.51
C PHE A 348 -8.27 0.05 13.28
N THR A 349 -7.37 0.07 12.30
CA THR A 349 -7.48 -0.74 11.09
C THR A 349 -6.15 -1.41 10.76
N VAL A 350 -6.23 -2.49 10.02
CA VAL A 350 -5.07 -3.20 9.47
C VAL A 350 -5.42 -3.73 8.09
N GLY A 351 -4.43 -3.80 7.18
CA GLY A 351 -4.64 -4.31 5.85
C GLY A 351 -3.34 -4.70 5.17
N ASP A 352 -3.47 -5.56 4.17
CA ASP A 352 -2.33 -6.00 3.37
C ASP A 352 -1.93 -4.93 2.35
N GLN A 353 -0.77 -4.31 2.59
CA GLN A 353 -0.29 -3.23 1.74
C GLN A 353 0.12 -3.68 0.33
N LEU A 354 0.44 -4.95 0.11
CA LEU A 354 0.74 -5.46 -1.23
C LEU A 354 -0.54 -5.72 -2.06
N LEU A 355 -1.69 -5.82 -1.41
CA LEU A 355 -3.00 -5.94 -2.06
C LEU A 355 -3.65 -4.57 -2.25
N TRP A 356 -4.50 -4.10 -1.33
CA TRP A 356 -5.17 -2.79 -1.47
C TRP A 356 -4.23 -1.59 -1.44
N GLY A 357 -3.07 -1.73 -0.81
CA GLY A 357 -2.04 -0.69 -0.81
C GLY A 357 -1.21 -0.62 -2.09
N ALA A 358 -1.34 -1.58 -3.03
CA ALA A 358 -0.50 -1.64 -4.22
C ALA A 358 -1.16 -2.34 -5.43
N ALA A 359 -1.21 -3.68 -5.45
CA ALA A 359 -1.54 -4.45 -6.66
C ALA A 359 -3.02 -4.41 -7.05
N GLU A 360 -3.93 -4.51 -6.09
CA GLU A 360 -5.36 -4.66 -6.36
C GLU A 360 -5.99 -3.44 -7.05
N PRO A 361 -5.69 -2.18 -6.66
CA PRO A 361 -6.20 -1.01 -7.40
C PRO A 361 -5.78 -0.99 -8.87
N LEU A 362 -4.54 -1.39 -9.18
CA LEU A 362 -4.03 -1.44 -10.56
C LEU A 362 -4.76 -2.49 -11.39
N ARG A 363 -4.91 -3.70 -10.84
CA ARG A 363 -5.66 -4.78 -11.47
C ARG A 363 -7.10 -4.35 -11.77
N ARG A 364 -7.76 -3.75 -10.79
CA ARG A 364 -9.15 -3.28 -10.92
C ARG A 364 -9.29 -2.15 -11.92
N MET A 365 -8.30 -1.25 -12.00
CA MET A 365 -8.29 -0.22 -13.05
C MET A 365 -8.20 -0.85 -14.45
N LEU A 366 -7.36 -1.89 -14.62
CA LEU A 366 -7.33 -2.63 -15.88
C LEU A 366 -8.73 -3.22 -16.20
N ARG A 367 -9.40 -3.85 -15.23
CA ARG A 367 -10.77 -4.38 -15.42
C ARG A 367 -11.75 -3.30 -15.86
N ILE A 368 -11.72 -2.12 -15.23
CA ILE A 368 -12.56 -0.98 -15.61
C ILE A 368 -12.34 -0.59 -17.08
N LEU A 369 -11.08 -0.59 -17.55
CA LEU A 369 -10.76 -0.29 -18.94
C LEU A 369 -11.21 -1.38 -19.92
N LEU A 370 -11.29 -2.63 -19.49
CA LEU A 370 -11.74 -3.74 -20.32
C LEU A 370 -13.26 -3.82 -20.45
N GLU A 371 -13.99 -3.30 -19.48
CA GLU A 371 -15.46 -3.28 -19.43
C GLU A 371 -16.06 -2.10 -20.22
N ARG A 372 -15.23 -1.13 -20.66
CA ARG A 372 -15.58 -0.01 -21.54
C ARG A 372 -15.15 -0.27 -22.98
#